data_38ab29a9f6fe3ea750bfb3103ae94329
#
_entry.id   38ab29a9f6fe3ea750bfb3103ae94329
#
_cell.length_a   1.000
_cell.length_b   1.000
_cell.length_c   1.000
_cell.angle_alpha   90.00
_cell.angle_beta   90.00
_cell.angle_gamma   90.00
#
_symmetry.space_group_name_H-M   'P 1'
#
loop_
_entity.id
_entity.type
_entity.pdbx_description
1 polymer ?
#
loop_
_entity_poly.entity_id
_entity_poly.type
_entity_poly.pdbx_seq_one_letter_code
_entity_poly.pdbx_strand_id
1 'polypeptide(L)'
;EKFDNIIGIAIEFHNVIEKNELIKNFLQNLRKFKLIHIHANNLVPVNNSSHCLEMTFARNEYLYNSEKFNDKKYPIKGLDYPNAKRGKDIEIYFL
;
A
#
# COMPACT_ATOMS: atom_id res chain seq x y z
N GLU A 1 22.88 -1.76 -6.44
CA GLU A 1 21.61 -2.47 -6.52
C GLU A 1 20.69 -1.88 -7.60
N LYS A 2 19.73 -2.68 -8.04
CA LYS A 2 18.79 -2.28 -9.09
C LYS A 2 17.96 -1.05 -8.73
N PHE A 3 17.76 -0.77 -7.44
CA PHE A 3 16.90 0.31 -6.97
C PHE A 3 17.64 1.52 -6.42
N ASP A 4 18.95 1.60 -6.61
CA ASP A 4 19.75 2.67 -6.00
C ASP A 4 19.38 4.08 -6.47
N ASN A 5 18.88 4.22 -7.70
CA ASN A 5 18.48 5.49 -8.27
C ASN A 5 17.00 5.81 -8.10
N ILE A 6 16.26 4.98 -7.35
CA ILE A 6 14.82 5.14 -7.15
C ILE A 6 14.57 5.74 -5.77
N ILE A 7 13.82 6.83 -5.69
CA ILE A 7 13.48 7.50 -4.43
C ILE A 7 12.08 7.16 -3.94
N GLY A 8 11.19 6.76 -4.84
CA GLY A 8 9.83 6.38 -4.50
C GLY A 8 9.27 5.38 -5.48
N ILE A 9 8.33 4.57 -5.01
CA ILE A 9 7.69 3.52 -5.80
C ILE A 9 6.20 3.56 -5.51
N ALA A 10 5.38 3.62 -6.56
CA ALA A 10 3.94 3.43 -6.46
C ALA A 10 3.58 2.18 -7.24
N ILE A 11 2.95 1.24 -6.58
CA ILE A 11 2.64 -0.07 -7.15
C ILE A 11 1.18 -0.42 -6.90
N GLU A 12 0.53 -0.97 -7.91
CA GLU A 12 -0.78 -1.59 -7.77
C GLU A 12 -0.61 -3.10 -7.86
N PHE A 13 -0.98 -3.80 -6.78
CA PHE A 13 -0.95 -5.27 -6.74
C PHE A 13 -2.33 -5.81 -7.05
N HIS A 14 -2.41 -6.67 -8.05
CA HIS A 14 -3.64 -7.38 -8.43
C HIS A 14 -3.62 -8.80 -7.87
N ASN A 15 -4.81 -9.35 -7.68
CA ASN A 15 -4.99 -10.73 -7.19
C ASN A 15 -4.24 -10.97 -5.87
N VAL A 16 -4.39 -10.05 -4.94
CA VAL A 16 -3.60 -10.01 -3.71
C VAL A 16 -3.75 -11.30 -2.89
N ILE A 17 -4.97 -11.84 -2.83
CA ILE A 17 -5.25 -13.06 -2.05
C ILE A 17 -4.50 -14.25 -2.64
N GLU A 18 -4.61 -14.44 -3.95
CA GLU A 18 -3.99 -15.57 -4.65
C GLU A 18 -2.47 -15.47 -4.69
N LYS A 19 -1.95 -14.25 -4.82
CA LYS A 19 -0.52 -13.99 -4.98
C LYS A 19 0.16 -13.49 -3.71
N ASN A 20 -0.46 -13.75 -2.59
CA ASN A 20 -0.01 -13.31 -1.28
C ASN A 20 1.47 -13.63 -1.02
N GLU A 21 1.91 -14.85 -1.29
CA GLU A 21 3.31 -15.25 -1.04
C GLU A 21 4.30 -14.50 -1.94
N LEU A 22 3.96 -14.30 -3.21
CA LEU A 22 4.79 -13.53 -4.14
C LEU A 22 4.92 -12.08 -3.69
N ILE A 23 3.83 -11.48 -3.25
CA ILE A 23 3.80 -10.10 -2.76
C ILE A 23 4.65 -9.98 -1.50
N LYS A 24 4.51 -10.90 -0.56
CA LYS A 24 5.33 -10.92 0.65
C LYS A 24 6.82 -11.00 0.33
N ASN A 25 7.21 -11.87 -0.59
CA ASN A 25 8.61 -12.00 -1.00
C ASN A 25 9.13 -10.70 -1.61
N PHE A 26 8.32 -10.05 -2.45
CA PHE A 26 8.67 -8.77 -3.03
C PHE A 26 8.89 -7.70 -1.95
N LEU A 27 7.95 -7.59 -1.02
CA LEU A 27 8.00 -6.61 0.07
C LEU A 27 9.21 -6.83 0.98
N GLN A 28 9.56 -8.09 1.26
CA GLN A 28 10.73 -8.43 2.06
C GLN A 28 12.05 -8.01 1.41
N ASN A 29 12.07 -7.90 0.09
CA ASN A 29 13.23 -7.46 -0.67
C ASN A 29 13.34 -5.94 -0.83
N LEU A 30 12.33 -5.19 -0.44
CA LEU A 30 12.33 -3.72 -0.46
C LEU A 30 12.92 -3.14 0.83
N ARG A 31 14.10 -3.58 1.23
CA ARG A 31 14.71 -3.22 2.53
C ARG A 31 15.03 -1.74 2.67
N LYS A 32 15.32 -1.06 1.56
CA LYS A 32 15.68 0.36 1.56
C LYS A 32 14.48 1.28 1.45
N PHE A 33 13.27 0.72 1.44
CA PHE A 33 12.03 1.45 1.28
C PHE A 33 11.07 1.16 2.41
N LYS A 34 10.24 2.14 2.73
CA LYS A 34 9.15 1.98 3.70
C LYS A 34 7.82 2.30 3.05
N LEU A 35 6.80 1.55 3.43
CA LEU A 35 5.42 1.82 3.03
C LEU A 35 4.96 3.11 3.70
N ILE A 36 4.58 4.11 2.90
CA ILE A 36 4.12 5.40 3.40
C ILE A 36 2.64 5.63 3.17
N HIS A 37 2.03 4.89 2.24
CA HIS A 37 0.61 5.01 1.94
C HIS A 37 0.09 3.70 1.37
N ILE A 38 -1.15 3.37 1.71
CA ILE A 38 -1.86 2.21 1.17
C ILE A 38 -3.32 2.57 0.90
N HIS A 39 -3.85 2.09 -0.21
CA HIS A 39 -5.24 2.26 -0.57
C HIS A 39 -5.76 0.97 -1.19
N ALA A 40 -6.91 0.51 -0.74
CA ALA A 40 -7.55 -0.67 -1.31
C ALA A 40 -8.51 -0.25 -2.41
N ASN A 41 -8.30 -0.82 -3.60
CA ASN A 41 -9.17 -0.54 -4.75
C ASN A 41 -10.51 -1.26 -4.56
N ASN A 42 -11.60 -0.51 -4.56
CA ASN A 42 -12.94 -1.05 -4.33
C ASN A 42 -13.69 -1.45 -5.61
N LEU A 43 -13.03 -1.44 -6.77
CA LEU A 43 -13.65 -1.86 -8.02
C LEU A 43 -14.01 -3.34 -8.00
N VAL A 44 -13.18 -4.18 -7.37
CA VAL A 44 -13.38 -5.62 -7.31
C VAL A 44 -13.19 -6.13 -5.87
N PRO A 45 -14.13 -5.87 -4.97
CA PRO A 45 -14.05 -6.40 -3.61
C PRO A 45 -14.39 -7.91 -3.59
N VAL A 46 -13.69 -8.65 -2.74
CA VAL A 46 -13.97 -10.07 -2.49
C VAL A 46 -14.12 -10.26 -1.00
N ASN A 47 -15.28 -10.73 -0.55
CA ASN A 47 -15.56 -11.02 0.86
C ASN A 47 -15.17 -9.87 1.78
N ASN A 48 -15.52 -8.64 1.41
CA ASN A 48 -15.16 -7.41 2.12
C ASN A 48 -13.66 -7.08 2.11
N SER A 49 -12.88 -7.77 1.29
CA SER A 49 -11.47 -7.49 1.05
C SER A 49 -11.26 -7.04 -0.38
N SER A 50 -10.23 -6.28 -0.64
CA SER A 50 -9.86 -5.90 -1.99
C SER A 50 -8.93 -6.93 -2.60
N HIS A 51 -9.18 -7.23 -3.89
CA HIS A 51 -8.23 -7.95 -4.71
C HIS A 51 -7.05 -7.12 -5.14
N CYS A 52 -7.16 -5.81 -4.99
CA CYS A 52 -6.21 -4.87 -5.54
C CYS A 52 -5.80 -3.87 -4.48
N LEU A 53 -4.51 -3.78 -4.23
CA LEU A 53 -3.93 -2.82 -3.29
C LEU A 53 -2.98 -1.87 -4.01
N GLU A 54 -3.18 -0.59 -3.78
CA GLU A 54 -2.30 0.48 -4.23
C GLU A 54 -1.37 0.82 -3.07
N MET A 55 -0.07 0.61 -3.26
CA MET A 55 0.92 0.87 -2.23
C MET A 55 1.97 1.86 -2.70
N THR A 56 2.32 2.81 -1.84
CA THR A 56 3.36 3.79 -2.10
C THR A 56 4.49 3.63 -1.09
N PHE A 57 5.71 3.56 -1.60
CA PHE A 57 6.91 3.40 -0.80
C PHE A 57 7.85 4.58 -1.02
N ALA A 58 8.58 4.96 0.01
CA ALA A 58 9.64 5.96 -0.10
C ALA A 58 10.94 5.38 0.44
N ARG A 59 12.06 5.82 -0.12
CA ARG A 59 13.38 5.41 0.31
C ARG A 59 13.62 5.88 1.75
N ASN A 60 14.15 5.01 2.58
CA ASN A 60 14.35 5.25 4.03
C ASN A 60 15.10 6.54 4.34
N GLU A 61 16.14 6.83 3.57
CA GLU A 61 16.99 8.00 3.80
C GLU A 61 16.29 9.34 3.58
N TYR A 62 15.13 9.34 2.92
CA TYR A 62 14.33 10.56 2.71
C TYR A 62 13.18 10.69 3.72
N LEU A 63 13.09 9.80 4.70
CA LEU A 63 12.02 9.80 5.69
C LEU A 63 12.54 10.26 7.06
N TYR A 64 11.97 11.35 7.56
CA TYR A 64 12.25 11.84 8.91
C TYR A 64 11.39 11.06 9.92
N ASN A 65 11.97 10.75 11.09
CA ASN A 65 11.26 10.03 12.15
C ASN A 65 10.69 8.67 11.69
N SER A 66 11.43 7.99 10.83
CA SER A 66 11.01 6.74 10.22
C SER A 66 10.88 5.56 11.19
N GLU A 67 11.26 5.75 12.45
CA GLU A 67 11.16 4.71 13.48
C GLU A 67 9.76 4.59 14.10
N LYS A 68 8.89 5.57 13.88
CA LYS A 68 7.53 5.52 14.38
C LYS A 68 6.66 4.64 13.50
N PHE A 69 5.94 3.71 14.13
CA PHE A 69 4.93 2.94 13.44
C PHE A 69 3.74 3.82 13.08
N ASN A 70 3.17 3.57 11.92
CA ASN A 70 1.99 4.30 11.47
C ASN A 70 0.74 3.69 12.13
N ASP A 71 0.03 4.51 12.91
CA ASP A 71 -1.22 4.13 13.55
C ASP A 71 -2.46 4.68 12.83
N LYS A 72 -2.27 5.28 11.66
CA LYS A 72 -3.36 5.86 10.89
C LYS A 72 -4.25 4.78 10.30
N LYS A 73 -5.51 5.12 10.18
CA LYS A 73 -6.47 4.33 9.40
C LYS A 73 -6.55 4.85 7.98
N TYR A 74 -6.77 3.97 7.06
CA TYR A 74 -6.98 4.29 5.65
C TYR A 74 -8.41 3.89 5.25
N PRO A 75 -9.08 4.61 4.38
CA PRO A 75 -8.58 5.73 3.58
C PRO A 75 -8.41 7.00 4.42
N ILE A 76 -7.53 7.89 3.96
CA ILE A 76 -7.31 9.19 4.58
C ILE A 76 -8.32 10.18 4.00
N LYS A 77 -9.16 10.72 4.86
CA LYS A 77 -10.20 11.68 4.45
C LYS A 77 -9.56 12.92 3.81
N GLY A 78 -10.06 13.28 2.65
CA GLY A 78 -9.56 14.42 1.89
C GLY A 78 -8.37 14.11 0.97
N LEU A 79 -7.79 12.92 1.10
CA LEU A 79 -6.69 12.46 0.25
C LEU A 79 -7.11 11.28 -0.61
N ASP A 80 -7.76 10.29 -0.01
CA ASP A 80 -8.20 9.08 -0.69
C ASP A 80 -9.65 9.16 -1.10
N TYR A 81 -9.95 8.60 -2.26
CA TYR A 81 -11.30 8.51 -2.80
C TYR A 81 -11.55 7.11 -3.36
N PRO A 82 -12.79 6.61 -3.31
CA PRO A 82 -13.10 5.29 -3.88
C PRO A 82 -12.79 5.25 -5.37
N ASN A 83 -12.20 4.15 -5.84
CA ASN A 83 -11.98 3.93 -7.27
C ASN A 83 -13.31 3.77 -8.01
N ALA A 84 -14.27 3.07 -7.39
CA ALA A 84 -15.65 2.98 -7.87
C ALA A 84 -16.50 4.01 -7.15
N LYS A 85 -17.01 4.99 -7.88
CA LYS A 85 -17.77 6.12 -7.33
C LYS A 85 -19.04 5.72 -6.56
N ARG A 86 -19.62 4.57 -6.87
CA ARG A 86 -20.86 4.08 -6.25
C ARG A 86 -20.63 3.27 -4.98
N GLY A 87 -19.39 2.93 -4.66
CA GLY A 87 -19.06 2.13 -3.50
C GLY A 87 -18.47 2.96 -2.39
N LYS A 88 -18.50 2.40 -1.19
CA LYS A 88 -17.73 2.95 -0.10
C LYS A 88 -16.28 2.53 -0.27
N ASP A 89 -15.37 3.38 0.17
CA ASP A 89 -13.96 3.02 0.23
C ASP A 89 -13.73 1.91 1.26
N ILE A 90 -12.67 1.14 1.05
CA ILE A 90 -12.34 0.01 1.91
C ILE A 90 -11.44 0.49 3.03
N GLU A 91 -11.81 0.23 4.27
CA GLU A 91 -11.01 0.61 5.43
C GLU A 91 -9.84 -0.34 5.62
N ILE A 92 -8.67 0.25 5.87
CA ILE A 92 -7.45 -0.48 6.20
C ILE A 92 -6.86 0.16 7.45
N TYR A 93 -6.50 -0.65 8.42
CA TYR A 93 -5.80 -0.19 9.61
C TYR A 93 -4.79 -1.22 10.06
N PHE A 94 -3.74 -0.75 10.70
CA PHE A 94 -2.67 -1.60 11.22
C PHE A 94 -2.91 -1.89 12.70
N LEU A 95 -2.81 -3.15 13.05
CA LEU A 95 -2.98 -3.62 14.42
C LEU A 95 -1.65 -3.64 15.18
#